data_8bedb74447da90fe53f298f667a389ee
#
_entry.id   8bedb74447da90fe53f298f667a389ee
#
_cell.length_a   1.000
_cell.length_b   1.000
_cell.length_c   1.000
_cell.angle_alpha   90.00
_cell.angle_beta   90.00
_cell.angle_gamma   90.00
#
_symmetry.space_group_name_H-M   'P 1'
#
loop_
_entity.id
_entity.type
_entity.pdbx_description
1 polymer ?
#
loop_
_entity_poly.entity_id
_entity_poly.type
_entity_poly.pdbx_seq_one_letter_code
_entity_poly.pdbx_strand_id
1 'polypeptide(L)' 'MEYIVLLDYTDGEVIKIRLSEQETILADEAEDFEEFLRTLEEKYDFRLDNCCWMSTTNLKERSYL' A
#
# COMPACT_ATOMS: atom_id res chain seq x y z
N MET A 1 -9.52 4.84 8.55
CA MET A 1 -8.40 5.05 7.63
C MET A 1 -7.66 3.76 7.39
N GLU A 2 -7.30 3.49 6.16
CA GLU A 2 -6.59 2.26 5.85
C GLU A 2 -5.09 2.48 5.77
N TYR A 3 -4.37 1.44 6.13
CA TYR A 3 -2.93 1.38 5.96
C TYR A 3 -2.61 0.34 4.91
N ILE A 4 -1.61 0.62 4.10
CA ILE A 4 -1.11 -0.30 3.09
C ILE A 4 0.36 -0.55 3.37
N VAL A 5 0.75 -1.82 3.37
CA VAL A 5 2.14 -2.21 3.53
C VAL A 5 2.55 -2.98 2.28
N LEU A 6 3.63 -2.53 1.66
CA LEU A 6 4.19 -3.20 0.50
C LEU A 6 5.60 -3.69 0.83
N LEU A 7 5.90 -4.88 0.36
CA LEU A 7 7.23 -5.47 0.52
C LEU A 7 7.86 -5.56 -0.86
N ASP A 8 8.83 -4.70 -1.11
CA ASP A 8 9.52 -4.65 -2.40
C ASP A 8 10.68 -5.65 -2.37
N TYR A 9 10.54 -6.74 -3.10
CA TYR A 9 11.55 -7.80 -3.15
C TYR A 9 12.80 -7.39 -3.90
N THR A 10 12.68 -6.47 -4.82
CA THR A 10 13.80 -6.04 -5.66
C THR A 10 14.82 -5.25 -4.84
N ASP A 11 14.32 -4.34 -4.02
CA ASP A 11 15.17 -3.45 -3.23
C ASP A 11 15.29 -3.88 -1.77
N GLY A 12 14.51 -4.87 -1.33
CA GLY A 12 14.47 -5.26 0.07
C GLY A 12 13.89 -4.16 0.94
N GLU A 13 12.86 -3.49 0.46
CA GLU A 13 12.28 -2.32 1.10
C GLU A 13 10.87 -2.59 1.61
N VAL A 14 10.58 -2.05 2.78
CA VAL A 14 9.21 -2.05 3.35
C VAL A 14 8.63 -0.66 3.16
N ILE A 15 7.51 -0.58 2.46
CA ILE A 15 6.83 0.69 2.20
C ILE A 15 5.51 0.69 2.95
N LYS A 16 5.32 1.68 3.81
CA LYS A 16 4.09 1.81 4.61
C LYS A 16 3.40 3.11 4.21
N ILE A 17 2.12 3.00 3.86
CA ILE A 17 1.33 4.13 3.42
C ILE A 17 0.09 4.22 4.30
N ARG A 18 -0.17 5.41 4.81
CA ARG A 18 -1.43 5.71 5.49
C ARG A 18 -2.29 6.48 4.51
N LEU A 19 -3.42 5.91 4.11
CA LEU A 19 -4.30 6.54 3.14
C LEU A 19 -4.98 7.77 3.73
N SER A 20 -5.04 8.82 2.94
CA SER A 20 -5.83 10.01 3.28
C SER A 20 -7.31 9.70 3.11
N GLU A 21 -8.15 10.61 3.56
CA GLU A 21 -9.59 10.48 3.40
C GLU A 21 -9.99 10.34 1.94
N GLN A 22 -9.39 11.16 1.08
CA GLN A 22 -9.66 11.12 -0.36
C GLN A 22 -9.19 9.82 -0.99
N GLU A 23 -8.03 9.35 -0.58
CA GLU A 23 -7.50 8.08 -1.07
C GLU A 23 -8.36 6.91 -0.63
N THR A 24 -8.90 6.96 0.58
CA THR A 24 -9.81 5.92 1.08
C THR A 24 -11.09 5.88 0.24
N ILE A 25 -11.63 7.04 -0.11
CA ILE A 25 -12.81 7.12 -0.96
C ILE A 25 -12.53 6.52 -2.34
N LEU A 26 -11.40 6.86 -2.92
CA LEU A 26 -11.00 6.32 -4.23
C LEU A 26 -10.81 4.81 -4.18
N ALA A 27 -10.28 4.30 -3.08
CA ALA A 27 -10.12 2.87 -2.90
C ALA A 27 -11.48 2.15 -2.85
N ASP A 28 -12.45 2.75 -2.16
CA ASP A 28 -13.78 2.19 -2.04
C ASP A 28 -14.53 2.19 -3.38
N GLU A 29 -14.25 3.17 -4.23
CA GLU A 29 -14.89 3.30 -5.54
C GLU A 29 -14.24 2.44 -6.60
N ALA A 30 -13.03 1.97 -6.38
CA ALA A 30 -12.33 1.14 -7.34
C ALA A 30 -12.94 -0.27 -7.38
N GLU A 31 -13.08 -0.82 -8.56
CA GLU A 31 -13.61 -2.16 -8.73
C GLU A 31 -12.65 -3.21 -8.18
N ASP A 32 -11.36 -2.93 -8.28
CA ASP A 32 -10.29 -3.83 -7.89
C ASP A 32 -9.28 -3.02 -7.06
N PHE A 33 -8.98 -3.50 -5.86
CA PHE A 33 -8.04 -2.81 -4.99
C PHE A 33 -6.64 -2.72 -5.61
N GLU A 34 -6.25 -3.75 -6.35
CA GLU A 34 -4.97 -3.75 -7.05
C GLU A 34 -4.88 -2.63 -8.08
N GLU A 35 -5.97 -2.38 -8.77
CA GLU A 35 -6.06 -1.28 -9.71
C GLU A 35 -5.89 0.06 -9.00
N PHE A 36 -6.49 0.21 -7.83
CA PHE A 36 -6.29 1.40 -7.01
C PHE A 36 -4.82 1.55 -6.62
N LEU A 37 -4.15 0.48 -6.22
CA LEU A 37 -2.74 0.53 -5.84
C LEU A 37 -1.87 0.99 -7.00
N ARG A 38 -2.21 0.61 -8.23
CA ARG A 38 -1.45 1.05 -9.40
C ARG A 38 -1.54 2.55 -9.61
N THR A 39 -2.63 3.17 -9.17
CA THR A 39 -2.75 4.64 -9.26
C THR A 39 -1.83 5.33 -8.26
N LEU A 40 -1.38 4.64 -7.24
CA LEU A 40 -0.49 5.20 -6.22
C LEU A 40 1.00 5.03 -6.56
N GLU A 41 1.32 4.21 -7.56
CA GLU A 41 2.71 3.90 -7.90
C GLU A 41 3.55 5.15 -8.16
N GLU A 42 2.98 6.10 -8.86
CA GLU A 42 3.69 7.32 -9.22
C GLU A 42 3.88 8.23 -8.00
N LYS A 43 2.84 8.34 -7.18
CA LYS A 43 2.86 9.21 -6.01
C LYS A 43 3.84 8.76 -4.95
N TYR A 44 3.92 7.45 -4.73
CA TYR A 44 4.72 6.87 -3.64
C TYR A 44 5.97 6.15 -4.14
N ASP A 45 6.22 6.21 -5.44
CA ASP A 45 7.44 5.69 -6.06
C ASP A 45 7.70 4.21 -5.75
N PHE A 46 6.78 3.36 -6.17
CA PHE A 46 6.96 1.92 -6.07
C PHE A 46 6.43 1.24 -7.33
N ARG A 47 6.78 -0.02 -7.50
CA ARG A 47 6.25 -0.85 -8.60
C ARG A 47 5.51 -2.03 -8.01
N LEU A 48 4.21 -2.07 -8.22
CA LEU A 48 3.36 -3.10 -7.65
C LEU A 48 3.77 -4.51 -8.07
N ASP A 49 4.24 -4.66 -9.31
CA ASP A 49 4.67 -5.95 -9.84
C ASP A 49 5.86 -6.54 -9.08
N ASN A 50 6.64 -5.69 -8.40
CA ASN A 50 7.80 -6.11 -7.62
C ASN A 50 7.48 -6.26 -6.14
N CYS A 51 6.22 -6.10 -5.77
CA CYS A 51 5.82 -6.03 -4.37
C CYS A 51 4.80 -7.09 -4.00
N CYS A 52 4.86 -7.49 -2.74
CA CYS A 52 3.75 -8.16 -2.07
C CYS A 52 3.11 -7.11 -1.16
N TRP A 53 1.80 -7.11 -1.04
CA TRP A 53 1.13 -6.05 -0.29
C TRP A 53 0.03 -6.61 0.60
N MET A 54 -0.31 -5.82 1.61
CA MET A 54 -1.49 -6.07 2.43
C MET A 54 -2.11 -4.73 2.81
N SER A 55 -3.40 -4.73 3.10
CA SER A 55 -4.09 -3.57 3.64
C SER A 55 -4.74 -3.94 4.97
N THR A 56 -4.82 -2.98 5.87
CA THR A 56 -5.43 -3.19 7.16
C THR A 56 -5.94 -1.86 7.71
N THR A 57 -6.99 -1.92 8.51
CA THR A 57 -7.50 -0.72 9.18
C THR A 57 -6.75 -0.46 10.48
N ASN A 58 -6.01 -1.43 10.98
CA ASN A 58 -5.34 -1.35 12.28
C ASN A 58 -3.95 -1.98 12.18
N LEU A 59 -2.97 -1.19 11.80
CA LEU A 59 -1.63 -1.69 11.55
C LEU A 59 -0.89 -1.96 12.86
N LYS A 60 -0.40 -3.18 12.99
CA LYS A 60 0.45 -3.58 14.11
C LYS A 60 1.80 -4.00 13.56
N GLU A 61 2.86 -3.63 14.25
CA GLU A 61 4.21 -3.93 13.83
C GLU A 61 4.99 -4.59 14.97
N ARG A 62 5.77 -5.59 14.60
CA ARG A 62 6.75 -6.18 15.53
C ARG A 62 8.09 -6.23 14.82
N SER A 63 9.15 -5.96 15.55
CA SER A 63 10.51 -6.01 15.03
C SER A 63 11.41 -6.73 16.02
N TYR A 64 12.24 -7.60 15.51
CA TYR A 64 13.19 -8.37 16.32
C TYR A 64 14.63 -8.00 15.97
N LEU A 65 14.83 -6.84 15.38
CA LEU A 65 16.15 -6.35 14.99
C LEU A 65 16.98 -5.87 16.18
#